data_73aaa50a627f3fc911961ef259583d2e
#
_entry.id   73aaa50a627f3fc911961ef259583d2e
#
_cell.length_a   1.000
_cell.length_b   1.000
_cell.length_c   1.000
_cell.angle_alpha   90.00
_cell.angle_beta   90.00
_cell.angle_gamma   90.00
#
_symmetry.space_group_name_H-M   'P 1'
#
loop_
_entity.id
_entity.type
_entity.pdbx_description
1 polymer ?
#
loop_
_entity_poly.entity_id
_entity_poly.type
_entity_poly.pdbx_seq_one_letter_code
_entity_poly.pdbx_strand_id
1 'polypeptide(L)'
;MKKDVLVVTTSLLSLSLVGCNSSSSDTVEPSVGNGWALVWSDEFDGEEIDSEKWNHEKNCWGGGNAEQQCYVDDAKNSFVQDGKLTIRVIKGDTTGPDSVEGSDGYGETLTTLPYSSARLRTMNKGDWKYGRFEVRAKLPLGQGTWPAIWMLPTDYVYGGWAASGEIDIMEAVNLGTTYQHEGVEKRENRVHGTLHYGKAWPNNVYSGEEYDFGDENISPADDFHTYAIEWEQGEIRWYVDDVHYATQTSEGWWSHYQDDEGNWISGAEDAPYNQKFHLILNLAMGGSWPSSVNDGGIDASIEQAEMQVDYVRIYQCSVDLETGKGCATPASDDAVTNEGVVEPDFPKEVDLSAMSLPLFASGDL
;
A
#
# COMPACT_ATOMS: atom_id res chain seq x y z
N MET A 1 3.55 -58.09 82.92
CA MET A 1 2.34 -57.69 82.22
C MET A 1 2.63 -56.38 81.51
N LYS A 2 2.97 -56.44 80.26
CA LYS A 2 3.14 -55.23 79.42
C LYS A 2 2.09 -55.31 78.35
N LYS A 3 1.29 -54.27 78.25
CA LYS A 3 0.26 -54.11 77.23
C LYS A 3 0.91 -53.53 75.98
N ASP A 4 0.85 -54.25 74.90
CA ASP A 4 1.24 -53.74 73.61
C ASP A 4 0.11 -52.98 73.00
N VAL A 5 0.37 -51.69 72.60
CA VAL A 5 -0.54 -50.80 71.95
C VAL A 5 -0.22 -50.92 70.45
N LEU A 6 -1.20 -51.39 69.70
CA LEU A 6 -1.16 -51.45 68.22
C LEU A 6 -1.50 -50.09 67.66
N VAL A 7 -0.55 -49.44 67.02
CA VAL A 7 -0.80 -48.13 66.28
C VAL A 7 -1.10 -48.52 64.84
N VAL A 8 -2.35 -48.23 64.40
CA VAL A 8 -2.78 -48.34 63.03
C VAL A 8 -2.53 -46.99 62.37
N THR A 9 -1.55 -46.95 61.44
CA THR A 9 -1.27 -45.82 60.60
C THR A 9 -2.14 -45.90 59.34
N THR A 10 -3.14 -45.06 59.21
CA THR A 10 -3.91 -44.85 58.00
C THR A 10 -3.13 -43.96 57.05
N SER A 11 -2.65 -44.49 55.93
CA SER A 11 -2.07 -43.73 54.85
C SER A 11 -3.18 -43.12 54.00
N LEU A 12 -3.29 -41.77 54.04
CA LEU A 12 -4.09 -41.00 53.10
C LEU A 12 -3.34 -40.90 51.77
N LEU A 13 -3.89 -41.53 50.74
CA LEU A 13 -3.44 -41.36 49.35
C LEU A 13 -4.01 -40.02 48.87
N SER A 14 -3.17 -38.98 48.77
CA SER A 14 -3.53 -37.73 48.10
C SER A 14 -3.42 -37.91 46.59
N LEU A 15 -4.60 -37.97 45.92
CA LEU A 15 -4.69 -37.81 44.46
C LEU A 15 -4.38 -36.38 44.09
N SER A 16 -3.21 -36.09 43.56
CA SER A 16 -2.89 -34.83 42.88
C SER A 16 -3.56 -34.85 41.53
N LEU A 17 -4.64 -34.08 41.40
CA LEU A 17 -5.18 -33.66 40.11
C LEU A 17 -4.16 -32.73 39.46
N VAL A 18 -3.47 -33.22 38.43
CA VAL A 18 -2.73 -32.38 37.49
C VAL A 18 -3.78 -31.67 36.65
N GLY A 19 -4.12 -30.43 37.04
CA GLY A 19 -4.85 -29.51 36.22
C GLY A 19 -3.97 -29.13 35.02
N CYS A 20 -4.36 -29.52 33.80
CA CYS A 20 -3.87 -28.90 32.60
C CYS A 20 -4.29 -27.43 32.65
N ASN A 21 -3.35 -26.54 33.00
CA ASN A 21 -3.47 -25.15 32.74
C ASN A 21 -3.32 -24.97 31.23
N SER A 22 -4.42 -24.92 30.50
CA SER A 22 -4.44 -24.31 29.20
C SER A 22 -4.15 -22.83 29.43
N SER A 23 -2.90 -22.41 29.24
CA SER A 23 -2.57 -21.02 29.00
C SER A 23 -3.28 -20.62 27.72
N SER A 24 -4.48 -20.07 27.82
CA SER A 24 -4.99 -19.16 26.82
C SER A 24 -3.98 -18.02 26.79
N SER A 25 -3.15 -18.00 25.76
CA SER A 25 -2.52 -16.76 25.35
C SER A 25 -3.69 -15.84 25.00
N ASP A 26 -4.08 -14.96 25.93
CA ASP A 26 -4.85 -13.78 25.58
C ASP A 26 -3.94 -12.98 24.63
N THR A 27 -4.04 -13.27 23.34
CA THR A 27 -3.58 -12.36 22.32
C THR A 27 -4.46 -11.14 22.49
N VAL A 28 -3.91 -10.11 23.13
CA VAL A 28 -4.55 -8.79 23.13
C VAL A 28 -4.60 -8.38 21.67
N GLU A 29 -5.77 -8.50 21.07
CA GLU A 29 -6.04 -7.94 19.74
C GLU A 29 -5.57 -6.49 19.77
N PRO A 30 -4.70 -6.06 18.87
CA PRO A 30 -4.25 -4.68 18.84
C PRO A 30 -5.48 -3.80 18.55
N SER A 31 -5.99 -3.15 19.58
CA SER A 31 -7.08 -2.19 19.45
C SER A 31 -6.49 -0.82 19.18
N VAL A 32 -6.62 -0.34 17.97
CA VAL A 32 -6.52 1.10 17.70
C VAL A 32 -7.77 1.73 18.32
N GLY A 33 -7.63 2.80 19.11
CA GLY A 33 -8.74 3.43 19.79
C GLY A 33 -9.93 3.78 18.89
N ASN A 34 -11.02 4.25 19.46
CA ASN A 34 -12.20 4.76 18.75
C ASN A 34 -13.08 3.77 17.95
N GLY A 35 -12.99 2.46 18.21
CA GLY A 35 -13.91 1.49 17.58
C GLY A 35 -13.38 0.85 16.29
N TRP A 36 -12.12 1.00 15.97
CA TRP A 36 -11.45 0.22 14.95
C TRP A 36 -11.34 -1.25 15.38
N ALA A 37 -11.86 -2.17 14.58
CA ALA A 37 -11.80 -3.61 14.79
C ALA A 37 -10.86 -4.25 13.77
N LEU A 38 -9.85 -5.00 14.22
CA LEU A 38 -8.97 -5.75 13.34
C LEU A 38 -9.77 -6.79 12.57
N VAL A 39 -9.72 -6.75 11.23
CA VAL A 39 -10.44 -7.67 10.35
C VAL A 39 -9.52 -8.54 9.51
N TRP A 40 -8.28 -8.13 9.34
CA TRP A 40 -7.28 -8.86 8.59
C TRP A 40 -5.88 -8.41 9.03
N SER A 41 -4.95 -9.35 9.11
CA SER A 41 -3.54 -9.00 9.31
C SER A 41 -2.61 -10.04 8.69
N ASP A 42 -1.38 -9.63 8.48
CA ASP A 42 -0.24 -10.51 8.29
C ASP A 42 0.92 -9.97 9.14
N GLU A 43 1.29 -10.76 10.14
CA GLU A 43 2.40 -10.47 11.06
C GLU A 43 3.71 -11.13 10.58
N PHE A 44 3.67 -11.80 9.43
CA PHE A 44 4.79 -12.50 8.81
C PHE A 44 5.53 -13.48 9.75
N ASP A 45 4.78 -14.06 10.68
CA ASP A 45 5.30 -15.04 11.67
C ASP A 45 5.67 -16.41 11.07
N GLY A 46 5.28 -16.65 9.81
CA GLY A 46 5.55 -17.88 9.08
C GLY A 46 6.99 -18.00 8.58
N GLU A 47 7.26 -19.06 7.85
CA GLU A 47 8.53 -19.28 7.15
C GLU A 47 8.45 -18.93 5.67
N GLU A 48 7.25 -18.71 5.13
CA GLU A 48 6.95 -18.42 3.73
C GLU A 48 5.89 -17.32 3.63
N ILE A 49 5.81 -16.68 2.46
CA ILE A 49 4.74 -15.73 2.15
C ILE A 49 3.43 -16.51 2.04
N ASP A 50 2.42 -16.10 2.80
CA ASP A 50 1.12 -16.77 2.82
C ASP A 50 0.37 -16.56 1.49
N SER A 51 0.31 -17.62 0.69
CA SER A 51 -0.35 -17.61 -0.62
C SER A 51 -1.88 -17.49 -0.53
N GLU A 52 -2.49 -17.60 0.65
CA GLU A 52 -3.91 -17.30 0.86
C GLU A 52 -4.17 -15.79 1.06
N LYS A 53 -3.11 -15.03 1.36
CA LYS A 53 -3.15 -13.58 1.58
C LYS A 53 -2.58 -12.78 0.43
N TRP A 54 -1.53 -13.30 -0.22
CA TRP A 54 -0.74 -12.57 -1.22
C TRP A 54 -0.68 -13.27 -2.57
N ASN A 55 -0.64 -12.47 -3.63
CA ASN A 55 -0.28 -12.87 -4.98
C ASN A 55 0.99 -12.12 -5.40
N HIS A 56 1.88 -12.78 -6.11
CA HIS A 56 2.97 -12.11 -6.83
C HIS A 56 2.48 -11.62 -8.19
N GLU A 57 2.75 -10.38 -8.52
CA GLU A 57 2.63 -9.88 -9.88
C GLU A 57 3.91 -10.18 -10.66
N LYS A 58 3.78 -10.61 -11.90
CA LYS A 58 4.92 -11.03 -12.74
C LYS A 58 4.89 -10.31 -14.08
N ASN A 59 5.75 -9.32 -14.24
CA ASN A 59 5.93 -8.61 -15.50
C ASN A 59 7.23 -7.79 -15.50
N CYS A 60 7.60 -7.33 -16.69
CA CYS A 60 8.66 -6.37 -16.94
C CYS A 60 8.09 -5.10 -17.62
N TRP A 61 6.85 -4.77 -17.36
CA TRP A 61 6.12 -3.68 -18.00
C TRP A 61 6.65 -2.27 -17.62
N GLY A 62 7.37 -2.17 -16.52
CA GLY A 62 7.90 -0.90 -16.04
C GLY A 62 6.87 0.04 -15.43
N GLY A 63 5.71 -0.48 -14.99
CA GLY A 63 4.68 0.26 -14.23
C GLY A 63 4.01 1.41 -15.01
N GLY A 64 4.22 1.52 -16.33
CA GLY A 64 3.86 2.73 -17.09
C GLY A 64 4.76 3.94 -16.83
N ASN A 65 5.75 3.81 -15.94
CA ASN A 65 6.63 4.88 -15.45
C ASN A 65 8.08 4.73 -15.92
N ALA A 66 8.34 3.82 -16.88
CA ALA A 66 9.69 3.46 -17.34
C ALA A 66 10.60 2.92 -16.20
N GLU A 67 10.01 2.23 -15.23
CA GLU A 67 10.74 1.54 -14.18
C GLU A 67 11.66 0.47 -14.76
N GLN A 68 12.75 0.15 -14.06
CA GLN A 68 13.85 -0.65 -14.61
C GLN A 68 13.95 -2.06 -14.01
N GLN A 69 12.97 -2.51 -13.25
CA GLN A 69 12.89 -3.87 -12.72
C GLN A 69 11.80 -4.70 -13.40
N CYS A 70 12.04 -6.00 -13.50
CA CYS A 70 10.99 -6.99 -13.63
C CYS A 70 10.47 -7.40 -12.25
N TYR A 71 9.18 -7.46 -12.06
CA TYR A 71 8.58 -8.13 -10.90
C TYR A 71 8.52 -9.63 -11.16
N VAL A 72 8.98 -10.40 -10.18
CA VAL A 72 9.09 -11.86 -10.26
C VAL A 72 8.59 -12.53 -8.97
N ASP A 73 8.27 -13.81 -9.08
CA ASP A 73 7.97 -14.71 -7.97
C ASP A 73 9.21 -15.59 -7.71
N ASP A 74 10.23 -14.98 -7.08
CA ASP A 74 11.49 -15.66 -6.78
C ASP A 74 11.84 -15.40 -5.31
N ALA A 75 12.13 -16.45 -4.56
CA ALA A 75 12.46 -16.38 -3.14
C ALA A 75 13.69 -15.53 -2.81
N LYS A 76 14.50 -15.13 -3.79
CA LYS A 76 15.57 -14.16 -3.59
C LYS A 76 15.07 -12.70 -3.58
N ASN A 77 13.91 -12.44 -4.22
CA ASN A 77 13.32 -11.11 -4.34
C ASN A 77 12.22 -10.83 -3.32
N SER A 78 11.53 -11.88 -2.81
CA SER A 78 10.57 -11.74 -1.73
C SER A 78 10.55 -12.99 -0.86
N PHE A 79 10.65 -12.81 0.45
CA PHE A 79 10.68 -13.91 1.42
C PHE A 79 10.32 -13.43 2.82
N VAL A 80 9.87 -14.36 3.67
CA VAL A 80 9.67 -14.13 5.10
C VAL A 80 10.87 -14.67 5.86
N GLN A 81 11.43 -13.85 6.72
CA GLN A 81 12.54 -14.21 7.60
C GLN A 81 12.52 -13.37 8.87
N ASP A 82 12.78 -13.99 10.02
CA ASP A 82 12.87 -13.32 11.32
C ASP A 82 11.62 -12.47 11.65
N GLY A 83 10.42 -13.01 11.32
CA GLY A 83 9.15 -12.32 11.55
C GLY A 83 8.92 -11.10 10.68
N LYS A 84 9.47 -11.07 9.46
CA LYS A 84 9.36 -9.94 8.53
C LYS A 84 9.28 -10.41 7.09
N LEU A 85 8.45 -9.74 6.30
CA LEU A 85 8.54 -9.81 4.84
C LEU A 85 9.70 -8.92 4.38
N THR A 86 10.55 -9.45 3.51
CA THR A 86 11.55 -8.66 2.78
C THR A 86 11.20 -8.65 1.30
N ILE A 87 11.12 -7.46 0.72
CA ILE A 87 11.06 -7.23 -0.73
C ILE A 87 12.41 -6.67 -1.15
N ARG A 88 13.09 -7.37 -2.07
CA ARG A 88 14.46 -7.06 -2.47
C ARG A 88 14.55 -6.81 -3.97
N VAL A 89 15.07 -5.65 -4.34
CA VAL A 89 15.54 -5.43 -5.71
C VAL A 89 16.98 -5.93 -5.84
N ILE A 90 17.27 -6.61 -6.94
CA ILE A 90 18.60 -7.17 -7.25
C ILE A 90 18.97 -6.78 -8.66
N LYS A 91 20.18 -6.25 -8.84
CA LYS A 91 20.76 -5.93 -10.14
C LYS A 91 21.12 -7.20 -10.90
N GLY A 92 20.65 -7.29 -12.12
CA GLY A 92 20.90 -8.41 -13.01
C GLY A 92 19.80 -8.50 -14.07
N ASP A 93 20.20 -8.78 -15.31
CA ASP A 93 19.29 -8.90 -16.44
C ASP A 93 18.21 -9.93 -16.14
N THR A 94 16.96 -9.50 -16.22
CA THR A 94 15.78 -10.33 -15.97
C THR A 94 14.81 -10.16 -17.11
N THR A 95 14.30 -11.27 -17.63
CA THR A 95 13.38 -11.29 -18.78
C THR A 95 12.00 -11.78 -18.35
N GLY A 96 10.97 -11.08 -18.77
CA GLY A 96 9.58 -11.42 -18.48
C GLY A 96 8.59 -10.71 -19.40
N PRO A 97 7.29 -10.92 -19.21
CA PRO A 97 6.23 -10.25 -19.98
C PRO A 97 6.37 -8.73 -19.93
N ASP A 98 6.20 -8.05 -21.07
CA ASP A 98 6.19 -6.58 -21.17
C ASP A 98 4.81 -5.95 -20.93
N SER A 99 3.87 -6.74 -20.45
CA SER A 99 2.48 -6.36 -20.19
C SER A 99 2.01 -6.84 -18.81
N VAL A 100 0.92 -6.24 -18.31
CA VAL A 100 0.36 -6.58 -17.00
C VAL A 100 -0.35 -7.93 -17.03
N GLU A 101 -0.22 -8.72 -15.98
CA GLU A 101 -0.91 -10.00 -15.82
C GLU A 101 -2.43 -9.83 -15.91
N GLY A 102 -3.07 -10.58 -16.80
CA GLY A 102 -4.51 -10.50 -17.08
C GLY A 102 -4.89 -9.58 -18.23
N SER A 103 -3.95 -8.82 -18.80
CA SER A 103 -4.18 -8.08 -20.05
C SER A 103 -4.17 -8.99 -21.27
N ASP A 104 -4.83 -8.56 -22.35
CA ASP A 104 -4.82 -9.26 -23.63
C ASP A 104 -3.36 -9.36 -24.13
N GLY A 105 -2.97 -10.57 -24.56
CA GLY A 105 -1.61 -10.81 -25.05
C GLY A 105 -0.53 -10.92 -23.98
N TYR A 106 -0.90 -11.02 -22.69
CA TYR A 106 0.06 -11.21 -21.62
C TYR A 106 1.02 -12.38 -21.89
N GLY A 107 2.32 -12.08 -21.86
CA GLY A 107 3.39 -13.05 -22.12
C GLY A 107 3.67 -13.35 -23.60
N GLU A 108 2.96 -12.74 -24.56
CA GLU A 108 3.26 -12.87 -25.99
C GLU A 108 4.54 -12.13 -26.37
N THR A 109 4.79 -10.98 -25.74
CA THR A 109 6.02 -10.21 -25.89
C THR A 109 6.80 -10.24 -24.56
N LEU A 110 8.11 -10.38 -24.69
CA LEU A 110 9.03 -10.38 -23.56
C LEU A 110 10.00 -9.22 -23.68
N THR A 111 10.33 -8.61 -22.56
CA THR A 111 11.40 -7.62 -22.46
C THR A 111 12.42 -8.03 -21.40
N THR A 112 13.61 -7.43 -21.45
CA THR A 112 14.68 -7.65 -20.47
C THR A 112 15.02 -6.34 -19.81
N LEU A 113 14.97 -6.32 -18.49
CA LEU A 113 15.30 -5.16 -17.67
C LEU A 113 16.49 -5.48 -16.74
N PRO A 114 17.27 -4.46 -16.31
CA PRO A 114 18.53 -4.68 -15.58
C PRO A 114 18.37 -5.02 -14.10
N TYR A 115 17.15 -5.12 -13.59
CA TYR A 115 16.87 -5.46 -12.21
C TYR A 115 15.74 -6.48 -12.11
N SER A 116 15.72 -7.26 -11.03
CA SER A 116 14.55 -8.01 -10.56
C SER A 116 14.09 -7.48 -9.21
N SER A 117 12.77 -7.53 -8.94
CA SER A 117 12.17 -7.17 -7.67
C SER A 117 10.88 -7.97 -7.44
N ALA A 118 10.13 -7.66 -6.38
CA ALA A 118 8.82 -8.25 -6.17
C ALA A 118 7.74 -7.18 -5.96
N ARG A 119 6.51 -7.53 -6.37
CA ARG A 119 5.27 -6.80 -6.15
C ARG A 119 4.22 -7.78 -5.66
N LEU A 120 3.79 -7.59 -4.41
CA LEU A 120 2.80 -8.41 -3.74
C LEU A 120 1.49 -7.67 -3.67
N ARG A 121 0.37 -8.37 -3.89
CA ARG A 121 -0.97 -7.78 -3.85
C ARG A 121 -1.97 -8.70 -3.16
N THR A 122 -2.93 -8.09 -2.47
CA THR A 122 -4.02 -8.84 -1.80
C THR A 122 -5.23 -9.06 -2.71
N MET A 123 -5.18 -8.70 -3.98
CA MET A 123 -6.29 -8.76 -4.93
C MET A 123 -7.01 -10.11 -4.92
N ASN A 124 -8.34 -10.08 -4.67
CA ASN A 124 -9.22 -11.26 -4.52
C ASN A 124 -8.90 -12.16 -3.30
N LYS A 125 -8.07 -11.68 -2.36
CA LYS A 125 -7.74 -12.36 -1.09
C LYS A 125 -7.96 -11.45 0.12
N GLY A 126 -7.94 -10.14 -0.12
CA GLY A 126 -8.23 -9.08 0.82
C GLY A 126 -8.55 -7.81 0.05
N ASP A 127 -9.84 -7.50 -0.07
CA ASP A 127 -10.37 -6.36 -0.79
C ASP A 127 -11.33 -5.62 0.10
N TRP A 128 -11.07 -4.35 0.39
CA TRP A 128 -11.83 -3.57 1.37
C TRP A 128 -12.32 -2.26 0.78
N LYS A 129 -13.45 -1.82 1.27
CA LYS A 129 -13.95 -0.46 1.11
C LYS A 129 -14.01 0.15 2.50
N TYR A 130 -13.30 1.26 2.69
CA TYR A 130 -13.13 1.95 3.96
C TYR A 130 -12.38 1.14 5.02
N GLY A 131 -11.79 1.82 5.96
CA GLY A 131 -11.05 1.23 7.05
C GLY A 131 -9.79 1.99 7.42
N ARG A 132 -9.07 1.50 8.42
CA ARG A 132 -7.69 1.90 8.72
C ARG A 132 -6.76 0.83 8.17
N PHE A 133 -5.85 1.25 7.32
CA PHE A 133 -4.81 0.41 6.71
C PHE A 133 -3.48 0.82 7.33
N GLU A 134 -2.81 -0.12 7.96
CA GLU A 134 -1.61 0.14 8.72
C GLU A 134 -0.51 -0.85 8.33
N VAL A 135 0.62 -0.32 7.90
CA VAL A 135 1.79 -1.10 7.50
C VAL A 135 3.02 -0.58 8.24
N ARG A 136 3.70 -1.46 8.96
CA ARG A 136 4.96 -1.11 9.61
C ARG A 136 6.12 -1.60 8.77
N ALA A 137 6.89 -0.65 8.25
CA ALA A 137 7.96 -0.96 7.30
C ALA A 137 9.22 -0.12 7.54
N LYS A 138 10.35 -0.68 7.11
CA LYS A 138 11.65 -0.02 6.98
C LYS A 138 12.00 0.07 5.51
N LEU A 139 12.30 1.29 5.05
CA LEU A 139 12.46 1.59 3.63
C LEU A 139 13.92 1.46 3.17
N PRO A 140 14.16 1.25 1.86
CA PRO A 140 15.50 1.19 1.30
C PRO A 140 16.14 2.57 1.16
N LEU A 141 17.46 2.63 1.18
CA LEU A 141 18.26 3.80 0.80
C LEU A 141 18.72 3.71 -0.66
N GLY A 142 18.96 4.86 -1.27
CA GLY A 142 19.76 5.02 -2.46
C GLY A 142 19.04 5.63 -3.66
N GLN A 143 19.82 6.32 -4.50
CA GLN A 143 19.32 6.94 -5.72
C GLN A 143 18.76 5.89 -6.70
N GLY A 144 17.51 6.06 -7.08
CA GLY A 144 16.77 5.18 -7.97
C GLY A 144 15.85 4.19 -7.25
N THR A 145 15.91 4.05 -5.90
CA THR A 145 14.92 3.21 -5.18
C THR A 145 13.57 3.91 -5.10
N TRP A 146 12.49 3.11 -5.23
CA TRP A 146 11.11 3.59 -5.15
C TRP A 146 10.23 2.53 -4.46
N PRO A 147 10.24 2.47 -3.12
CA PRO A 147 9.32 1.65 -2.35
C PRO A 147 7.92 2.26 -2.35
N ALA A 148 6.89 1.41 -2.38
CA ALA A 148 5.50 1.82 -2.31
C ALA A 148 4.64 0.88 -1.47
N ILE A 149 3.73 1.47 -0.71
CA ILE A 149 2.61 0.87 0.03
C ILE A 149 1.37 1.59 -0.47
N TRP A 150 0.55 0.93 -1.27
CA TRP A 150 -0.51 1.58 -2.02
C TRP A 150 -1.67 0.65 -2.36
N MET A 151 -2.70 1.18 -2.99
CA MET A 151 -3.92 0.43 -3.27
C MET A 151 -4.47 0.75 -4.65
N LEU A 152 -4.95 -0.28 -5.33
CA LEU A 152 -5.73 -0.16 -6.57
C LEU A 152 -7.14 -0.71 -6.39
N PRO A 153 -8.12 -0.21 -7.16
CA PRO A 153 -9.47 -0.74 -7.17
C PRO A 153 -9.46 -2.20 -7.62
N THR A 154 -10.28 -3.03 -6.97
CA THR A 154 -10.38 -4.45 -7.34
C THR A 154 -11.16 -4.65 -8.63
N ASP A 155 -12.27 -3.93 -8.78
CA ASP A 155 -13.24 -4.15 -9.87
C ASP A 155 -13.21 -3.06 -10.97
N TYR A 156 -12.45 -2.00 -10.81
CA TYR A 156 -12.34 -0.88 -11.75
C TYR A 156 -13.71 -0.35 -12.23
N VAL A 157 -14.60 -0.09 -11.27
CA VAL A 157 -16.03 0.28 -11.50
C VAL A 157 -16.20 1.51 -12.41
N TYR A 158 -15.24 2.42 -12.41
CA TYR A 158 -15.24 3.66 -13.18
C TYR A 158 -14.32 3.60 -14.41
N GLY A 159 -13.99 2.39 -14.91
CA GLY A 159 -13.09 2.21 -16.05
C GLY A 159 -11.62 2.16 -15.67
N GLY A 160 -10.74 2.44 -16.64
CA GLY A 160 -9.29 2.30 -16.46
C GLY A 160 -8.67 3.24 -15.42
N TRP A 161 -7.40 3.02 -15.16
CA TRP A 161 -6.59 3.88 -14.30
C TRP A 161 -6.48 5.32 -14.91
N ALA A 162 -6.67 6.45 -14.19
CA ALA A 162 -7.01 6.54 -12.77
C ALA A 162 -8.48 6.95 -12.56
N ALA A 163 -9.37 6.77 -13.57
CA ALA A 163 -10.79 7.02 -13.38
C ALA A 163 -11.39 6.19 -12.23
N SER A 164 -10.89 4.98 -12.02
CA SER A 164 -11.25 4.12 -10.89
C SER A 164 -10.42 4.38 -9.62
N GLY A 165 -9.47 5.31 -9.65
CA GLY A 165 -8.71 5.74 -8.48
C GLY A 165 -7.44 4.94 -8.21
N GLU A 166 -6.58 5.51 -7.36
CA GLU A 166 -5.42 4.89 -6.71
C GLU A 166 -5.21 5.63 -5.39
N ILE A 167 -4.85 4.90 -4.34
CA ILE A 167 -4.56 5.45 -3.01
C ILE A 167 -3.15 5.05 -2.63
N ASP A 168 -2.24 6.02 -2.54
CA ASP A 168 -0.88 5.79 -2.08
C ASP A 168 -0.81 6.10 -0.59
N ILE A 169 -0.65 5.05 0.21
CA ILE A 169 -0.50 5.17 1.66
C ILE A 169 0.88 5.72 1.96
N MET A 170 1.89 5.24 1.26
CA MET A 170 3.27 5.69 1.35
C MET A 170 4.02 5.40 0.06
N GLU A 171 4.63 6.42 -0.50
CA GLU A 171 5.67 6.29 -1.50
C GLU A 171 6.92 7.07 -1.07
N ALA A 172 8.08 6.61 -1.44
CA ALA A 172 9.32 7.35 -1.26
C ALA A 172 10.26 7.11 -2.45
N VAL A 173 11.07 8.10 -2.77
CA VAL A 173 12.10 7.97 -3.81
C VAL A 173 13.45 8.45 -3.29
N ASN A 174 14.52 7.78 -3.70
CA ASN A 174 15.89 8.25 -3.52
C ASN A 174 16.29 8.55 -2.07
N LEU A 175 15.70 7.85 -1.08
CA LEU A 175 15.99 8.12 0.33
C LEU A 175 17.48 8.11 0.63
N GLY A 176 17.91 9.07 1.47
CA GLY A 176 19.28 9.23 1.90
C GLY A 176 20.17 9.99 0.92
N THR A 177 19.70 10.33 -0.26
CA THR A 177 20.38 11.25 -1.19
C THR A 177 20.13 12.70 -0.81
N THR A 178 20.51 13.65 -1.62
CA THR A 178 20.28 15.07 -1.33
C THR A 178 19.35 15.72 -2.34
N TYR A 179 18.64 16.75 -1.91
CA TYR A 179 17.83 17.61 -2.77
C TYR A 179 17.98 19.08 -2.37
N GLN A 180 17.62 20.00 -3.27
CA GLN A 180 17.66 21.42 -3.00
C GLN A 180 16.25 21.92 -2.63
N HIS A 181 16.14 22.56 -1.48
CA HIS A 181 14.92 23.21 -1.03
C HIS A 181 15.24 24.67 -0.63
N GLU A 182 14.65 25.64 -1.32
CA GLU A 182 14.90 27.07 -1.07
C GLU A 182 16.38 27.47 -1.06
N GLY A 183 17.21 26.78 -1.86
CA GLY A 183 18.66 27.00 -1.93
C GLY A 183 19.47 26.40 -0.79
N VAL A 184 18.86 25.57 0.02
CA VAL A 184 19.52 24.76 1.07
C VAL A 184 19.53 23.30 0.64
N GLU A 185 20.70 22.65 0.75
CA GLU A 185 20.81 21.22 0.55
C GLU A 185 20.23 20.49 1.75
N LYS A 186 19.28 19.58 1.49
CA LYS A 186 18.66 18.71 2.48
C LYS A 186 18.85 17.26 2.11
N ARG A 187 18.83 16.37 3.09
CA ARG A 187 18.78 14.93 2.89
C ARG A 187 17.36 14.53 2.50
N GLU A 188 17.23 13.61 1.54
CA GLU A 188 15.94 13.04 1.16
C GLU A 188 15.45 12.08 2.24
N ASN A 189 14.45 12.50 3.00
CA ASN A 189 13.80 11.78 4.09
C ASN A 189 12.28 11.85 4.01
N ARG A 190 11.74 12.26 2.86
CA ARG A 190 10.29 12.44 2.71
C ARG A 190 9.62 11.15 2.29
N VAL A 191 8.39 10.99 2.77
CA VAL A 191 7.42 10.03 2.25
C VAL A 191 6.19 10.79 1.79
N HIS A 192 5.49 10.26 0.81
CA HIS A 192 4.38 10.90 0.14
C HIS A 192 3.11 10.06 0.28
N GLY A 193 1.99 10.69 0.60
CA GLY A 193 0.66 10.14 0.49
C GLY A 193 -0.05 10.81 -0.67
N THR A 194 -0.62 10.05 -1.60
CA THR A 194 -1.14 10.58 -2.87
C THR A 194 -2.47 9.93 -3.21
N LEU A 195 -3.32 10.66 -3.93
CA LEU A 195 -4.49 10.14 -4.62
C LEU A 195 -4.37 10.39 -6.11
N HIS A 196 -4.64 9.35 -6.93
CA HIS A 196 -4.79 9.50 -8.38
C HIS A 196 -6.24 9.26 -8.77
N TYR A 197 -6.82 10.18 -9.55
CA TYR A 197 -8.25 10.17 -9.87
C TYR A 197 -8.57 10.93 -11.15
N GLY A 198 -9.83 11.20 -11.40
CA GLY A 198 -10.31 12.03 -12.48
C GLY A 198 -10.74 11.23 -13.69
N LYS A 199 -9.91 11.14 -14.71
CA LYS A 199 -10.15 10.38 -15.94
C LYS A 199 -9.14 9.28 -16.11
N ALA A 200 -9.41 8.36 -17.03
CA ALA A 200 -8.41 7.41 -17.47
C ALA A 200 -7.21 8.15 -18.08
N TRP A 201 -6.02 7.54 -17.89
CA TRP A 201 -4.78 8.05 -18.50
C TRP A 201 -4.97 8.35 -20.00
N PRO A 202 -4.40 9.41 -20.56
CA PRO A 202 -3.47 10.37 -19.95
C PRO A 202 -4.12 11.63 -19.36
N ASN A 203 -5.41 11.62 -19.07
CA ASN A 203 -6.16 12.77 -18.59
C ASN A 203 -6.50 12.69 -17.09
N ASN A 204 -5.80 11.85 -16.36
CA ASN A 204 -5.88 11.75 -14.92
C ASN A 204 -5.26 12.97 -14.22
N VAL A 205 -5.67 13.20 -13.00
CA VAL A 205 -5.08 14.17 -12.07
C VAL A 205 -4.61 13.44 -10.81
N TYR A 206 -3.79 14.11 -10.03
CA TYR A 206 -3.37 13.63 -8.72
C TYR A 206 -3.25 14.80 -7.73
N SER A 207 -3.30 14.47 -6.47
CA SER A 207 -3.03 15.37 -5.35
C SER A 207 -2.49 14.58 -4.17
N GLY A 208 -1.65 15.18 -3.36
CA GLY A 208 -1.03 14.52 -2.22
C GLY A 208 -0.23 15.49 -1.38
N GLU A 209 0.25 14.99 -0.25
CA GLU A 209 1.10 15.71 0.67
C GLU A 209 2.33 14.88 1.03
N GLU A 210 3.37 15.54 1.49
CA GLU A 210 4.58 14.90 1.96
C GLU A 210 4.70 14.97 3.49
N TYR A 211 5.27 13.93 4.09
CA TYR A 211 5.74 13.95 5.47
C TYR A 211 7.26 13.96 5.45
N ASP A 212 7.85 15.07 5.93
CA ASP A 212 9.31 15.20 6.09
C ASP A 212 9.68 14.78 7.52
N PHE A 213 10.54 13.78 7.68
CA PHE A 213 11.05 13.36 8.98
C PHE A 213 11.90 14.44 9.68
N GLY A 214 12.27 15.49 8.98
CA GLY A 214 12.77 16.78 9.46
C GLY A 214 14.21 16.77 9.94
N ASP A 215 14.59 15.91 10.86
CA ASP A 215 15.94 15.84 11.40
C ASP A 215 16.83 15.00 10.51
N GLU A 216 18.05 15.49 10.21
CA GLU A 216 19.07 14.78 9.42
C GLU A 216 19.47 13.41 10.01
N ASN A 217 19.13 13.16 11.28
CA ASN A 217 19.43 11.92 11.99
C ASN A 217 18.26 10.93 12.03
N ILE A 218 17.09 11.30 11.50
CA ILE A 218 15.93 10.42 11.44
C ILE A 218 15.63 10.16 9.97
N SER A 219 15.63 8.89 9.59
CA SER A 219 15.31 8.48 8.23
C SER A 219 14.37 7.27 8.26
N PRO A 220 13.37 7.22 7.39
CA PRO A 220 12.51 6.04 7.25
C PRO A 220 13.27 4.78 6.81
N ALA A 221 14.56 4.92 6.50
CA ALA A 221 15.45 3.81 6.19
C ALA A 221 16.31 3.34 7.38
N ASP A 222 16.32 4.08 8.49
CA ASP A 222 17.15 3.72 9.66
C ASP A 222 16.42 2.75 10.59
N ASP A 223 15.08 2.88 10.73
CA ASP A 223 14.25 2.02 11.57
C ASP A 223 12.90 1.74 10.91
N PHE A 224 12.06 0.94 11.58
CA PHE A 224 10.68 0.68 11.18
C PHE A 224 9.78 1.82 11.63
N HIS A 225 8.99 2.31 10.69
CA HIS A 225 7.95 3.31 10.90
C HIS A 225 6.60 2.75 10.49
N THR A 226 5.53 3.26 11.07
CA THR A 226 4.17 2.88 10.74
C THR A 226 3.59 3.89 9.76
N TYR A 227 3.16 3.41 8.60
CA TYR A 227 2.47 4.18 7.58
C TYR A 227 1.02 3.76 7.56
N ALA A 228 0.10 4.71 7.67
CA ALA A 228 -1.31 4.36 7.72
C ALA A 228 -2.20 5.39 7.03
N ILE A 229 -3.37 4.92 6.59
CA ILE A 229 -4.51 5.77 6.25
C ILE A 229 -5.71 5.40 7.11
N GLU A 230 -6.54 6.39 7.38
CA GLU A 230 -7.93 6.20 7.80
C GLU A 230 -8.82 6.68 6.66
N TRP A 231 -9.54 5.76 6.06
CA TRP A 231 -10.38 5.99 4.91
C TRP A 231 -11.85 5.73 5.30
N GLU A 232 -12.65 6.79 5.23
CA GLU A 232 -14.09 6.74 5.42
C GLU A 232 -14.80 7.40 4.23
N GLN A 233 -16.11 7.27 4.15
CA GLN A 233 -16.89 7.90 3.10
C GLN A 233 -16.68 9.42 3.08
N GLY A 234 -16.10 9.91 2.00
CA GLY A 234 -15.86 11.33 1.77
C GLY A 234 -14.58 11.88 2.38
N GLU A 235 -13.74 11.06 3.03
CA GLU A 235 -12.51 11.54 3.63
C GLU A 235 -11.42 10.45 3.70
N ILE A 236 -10.18 10.83 3.42
CA ILE A 236 -8.97 10.02 3.60
C ILE A 236 -7.95 10.85 4.38
N ARG A 237 -7.35 10.25 5.42
CA ARG A 237 -6.31 10.84 6.26
C ARG A 237 -5.07 10.00 6.25
N TRP A 238 -3.89 10.63 6.25
CA TRP A 238 -2.59 9.95 6.24
C TRP A 238 -1.83 10.14 7.55
N TYR A 239 -1.13 9.10 7.97
CA TYR A 239 -0.39 9.05 9.23
C TYR A 239 0.99 8.44 9.03
N VAL A 240 1.98 8.99 9.75
CA VAL A 240 3.30 8.38 9.99
C VAL A 240 3.51 8.30 11.50
N ASP A 241 3.78 7.11 12.03
CA ASP A 241 3.94 6.86 13.48
C ASP A 241 2.81 7.48 14.33
N ASP A 242 1.56 7.29 13.87
CA ASP A 242 0.34 7.87 14.43
C ASP A 242 0.26 9.42 14.39
N VAL A 243 1.22 10.09 13.76
CA VAL A 243 1.13 11.53 13.49
C VAL A 243 0.27 11.74 12.24
N HIS A 244 -0.91 12.34 12.44
CA HIS A 244 -1.78 12.76 11.34
C HIS A 244 -1.15 13.97 10.63
N TYR A 245 -0.75 13.83 9.36
CA TYR A 245 -0.08 14.89 8.62
C TYR A 245 -0.88 15.47 7.45
N ALA A 246 -1.83 14.69 6.91
CA ALA A 246 -2.60 15.13 5.75
C ALA A 246 -4.03 14.59 5.78
N THR A 247 -4.95 15.39 5.23
CA THR A 247 -6.35 15.01 4.96
C THR A 247 -6.74 15.46 3.55
N GLN A 248 -7.51 14.65 2.85
CA GLN A 248 -8.23 15.06 1.65
C GLN A 248 -9.68 14.60 1.74
N THR A 249 -10.60 15.45 1.25
CA THR A 249 -12.04 15.18 1.25
C THR A 249 -12.58 15.02 -0.18
N SER A 250 -13.80 14.49 -0.28
CA SER A 250 -14.48 14.30 -1.58
C SER A 250 -14.79 15.59 -2.32
N GLU A 251 -14.60 16.74 -1.71
CA GLU A 251 -14.67 18.03 -2.42
C GLU A 251 -13.48 18.24 -3.38
N GLY A 252 -12.37 17.49 -3.14
CA GLY A 252 -11.12 17.58 -3.89
C GLY A 252 -10.83 16.39 -4.78
N TRP A 253 -11.76 15.46 -4.98
CA TRP A 253 -11.60 14.36 -5.96
C TRP A 253 -12.89 14.11 -6.74
N TRP A 254 -12.78 13.46 -7.87
CA TRP A 254 -13.89 13.17 -8.77
C TRP A 254 -13.51 12.05 -9.75
N SER A 255 -14.51 11.48 -10.45
CA SER A 255 -14.28 10.51 -11.52
C SER A 255 -15.18 10.81 -12.71
N HIS A 256 -14.58 10.86 -13.91
CA HIS A 256 -15.29 10.89 -15.17
C HIS A 256 -14.87 9.71 -16.04
N TYR A 257 -15.83 8.92 -16.48
CA TYR A 257 -15.60 7.72 -17.27
C TYR A 257 -16.61 7.62 -18.41
N GLN A 258 -16.39 6.68 -19.33
CA GLN A 258 -17.32 6.42 -20.41
C GLN A 258 -18.12 5.15 -20.10
N ASP A 259 -19.43 5.19 -20.40
CA ASP A 259 -20.26 3.99 -20.39
C ASP A 259 -20.00 3.12 -21.63
N ASP A 260 -20.72 1.98 -21.73
CA ASP A 260 -20.58 1.03 -22.86
C ASP A 260 -20.97 1.66 -24.20
N GLU A 261 -21.78 2.71 -24.21
CA GLU A 261 -22.17 3.48 -25.40
C GLU A 261 -21.18 4.59 -25.75
N GLY A 262 -20.16 4.83 -24.90
CA GLY A 262 -19.16 5.87 -25.07
C GLY A 262 -19.58 7.27 -24.59
N ASN A 263 -20.68 7.38 -23.87
CA ASN A 263 -21.10 8.63 -23.29
C ASN A 263 -20.27 8.90 -22.01
N TRP A 264 -19.89 10.16 -21.83
CA TRP A 264 -19.21 10.58 -20.60
C TRP A 264 -20.19 10.62 -19.42
N ILE A 265 -19.80 10.02 -18.31
CA ILE A 265 -20.53 9.98 -17.04
C ILE A 265 -19.66 10.55 -15.93
N SER A 266 -20.23 11.40 -15.09
CA SER A 266 -19.66 11.76 -13.80
C SER A 266 -19.91 10.60 -12.82
N GLY A 267 -18.91 10.19 -12.10
CA GLY A 267 -19.02 9.18 -11.04
C GLY A 267 -20.02 9.60 -9.98
N ALA A 268 -20.44 8.63 -9.17
CA ALA A 268 -21.28 8.91 -8.01
C ALA A 268 -20.53 9.83 -7.02
N GLU A 269 -21.26 10.40 -6.06
CA GLU A 269 -20.68 11.09 -4.92
C GLU A 269 -19.62 10.19 -4.27
N ASP A 270 -18.47 10.73 -3.89
CA ASP A 270 -17.28 10.03 -3.37
C ASP A 270 -16.51 9.15 -4.40
N ALA A 271 -16.93 9.09 -5.67
CA ALA A 271 -16.14 8.39 -6.69
C ALA A 271 -14.78 9.11 -6.91
N PRO A 272 -13.69 8.32 -7.07
CA PRO A 272 -13.63 6.88 -7.24
C PRO A 272 -13.48 6.08 -5.93
N TYR A 273 -13.38 6.72 -4.77
CA TYR A 273 -13.01 6.07 -3.50
C TYR A 273 -14.22 5.51 -2.72
N ASN A 274 -15.26 5.09 -3.42
CA ASN A 274 -16.47 4.47 -2.86
C ASN A 274 -16.64 3.00 -3.28
N GLN A 275 -15.57 2.36 -3.75
CA GLN A 275 -15.51 0.96 -4.17
C GLN A 275 -14.43 0.20 -3.41
N LYS A 276 -14.29 -1.10 -3.65
CA LYS A 276 -13.25 -1.92 -3.01
C LYS A 276 -11.89 -1.72 -3.65
N PHE A 277 -10.88 -1.64 -2.80
CA PHE A 277 -9.46 -1.60 -3.17
C PHE A 277 -8.73 -2.76 -2.54
N HIS A 278 -7.66 -3.21 -3.19
CA HIS A 278 -6.70 -4.17 -2.66
C HIS A 278 -5.35 -3.51 -2.40
N LEU A 279 -4.62 -4.01 -1.42
CA LEU A 279 -3.32 -3.50 -1.02
C LEU A 279 -2.21 -4.05 -1.91
N ILE A 280 -1.22 -3.22 -2.18
CA ILE A 280 -0.03 -3.54 -2.97
C ILE A 280 1.22 -3.10 -2.21
N LEU A 281 2.23 -3.96 -2.18
CA LEU A 281 3.55 -3.70 -1.63
C LEU A 281 4.60 -3.98 -2.71
N ASN A 282 5.45 -3.02 -3.02
CA ASN A 282 6.55 -3.25 -3.97
C ASN A 282 7.78 -2.38 -3.70
N LEU A 283 8.87 -2.77 -4.33
CA LEU A 283 10.06 -1.96 -4.45
C LEU A 283 10.42 -1.87 -5.94
N ALA A 284 10.22 -0.67 -6.52
CA ALA A 284 10.65 -0.36 -7.87
C ALA A 284 12.08 0.18 -7.89
N MET A 285 12.70 0.21 -9.08
CA MET A 285 14.02 0.73 -9.32
C MET A 285 14.03 1.59 -10.58
N GLY A 286 14.47 2.84 -10.46
CA GLY A 286 14.40 3.81 -11.54
C GLY A 286 12.96 4.26 -11.80
N GLY A 287 12.68 4.61 -13.04
CA GLY A 287 11.41 5.18 -13.45
C GLY A 287 11.47 6.70 -13.60
N SER A 288 10.41 7.29 -14.12
CA SER A 288 10.37 8.71 -14.46
C SER A 288 10.55 9.62 -13.25
N TRP A 289 9.94 9.28 -12.12
CA TRP A 289 10.01 10.12 -10.92
C TRP A 289 11.37 10.06 -10.24
N PRO A 290 11.88 8.92 -9.72
CA PRO A 290 13.20 8.91 -9.06
C PRO A 290 14.33 9.36 -9.97
N SER A 291 14.22 9.15 -11.29
CA SER A 291 15.25 9.58 -12.25
C SER A 291 15.24 11.09 -12.55
N SER A 292 14.18 11.81 -12.21
CA SER A 292 14.01 13.24 -12.48
C SER A 292 14.30 14.14 -11.29
N VAL A 293 14.50 13.56 -10.10
CA VAL A 293 14.73 14.30 -8.84
C VAL A 293 16.04 13.88 -8.18
N ASN A 294 16.51 14.66 -7.22
CA ASN A 294 17.77 14.50 -6.52
C ASN A 294 18.97 14.49 -7.50
N ASP A 295 19.82 13.46 -7.45
CA ASP A 295 20.97 13.33 -8.36
C ASP A 295 20.58 12.84 -9.77
N GLY A 296 19.32 12.38 -9.93
CA GLY A 296 18.80 11.82 -11.18
C GLY A 296 19.31 10.42 -11.50
N GLY A 297 18.55 9.68 -12.31
CA GLY A 297 18.91 8.33 -12.73
C GLY A 297 18.94 7.32 -11.58
N ILE A 298 19.79 6.30 -11.74
CA ILE A 298 20.01 5.23 -10.75
C ILE A 298 21.49 5.22 -10.39
N ASP A 299 21.80 5.12 -9.09
CA ASP A 299 23.18 4.87 -8.66
C ASP A 299 23.61 3.45 -9.09
N ALA A 300 24.53 3.42 -10.05
CA ALA A 300 25.04 2.19 -10.64
C ALA A 300 25.77 1.28 -9.64
N SER A 301 26.13 1.78 -8.47
CA SER A 301 26.77 0.99 -7.41
C SER A 301 25.78 0.15 -6.58
N ILE A 302 24.48 0.41 -6.70
CA ILE A 302 23.45 -0.36 -6.00
C ILE A 302 23.33 -1.75 -6.66
N GLU A 303 23.85 -2.76 -6.00
CA GLU A 303 23.72 -4.16 -6.41
C GLU A 303 22.42 -4.78 -5.88
N GLN A 304 21.94 -4.31 -4.72
CA GLN A 304 20.65 -4.68 -4.12
C GLN A 304 20.16 -3.62 -3.14
N ALA A 305 18.84 -3.55 -2.94
CA ALA A 305 18.21 -2.76 -1.89
C ALA A 305 16.98 -3.51 -1.36
N GLU A 306 16.57 -3.21 -0.13
CA GLU A 306 15.51 -3.95 0.56
C GLU A 306 14.50 -3.02 1.22
N MET A 307 13.22 -3.33 1.05
CA MET A 307 12.12 -2.90 1.88
C MET A 307 11.74 -4.05 2.82
N GLN A 308 11.69 -3.80 4.11
CA GLN A 308 11.28 -4.79 5.10
C GLN A 308 9.93 -4.38 5.71
N VAL A 309 8.99 -5.32 5.81
CA VAL A 309 7.67 -5.12 6.40
C VAL A 309 7.53 -6.01 7.62
N ASP A 310 7.26 -5.39 8.77
CA ASP A 310 7.08 -6.05 10.06
C ASP A 310 5.67 -6.63 10.17
N TYR A 311 4.67 -5.82 9.82
CA TYR A 311 3.28 -6.27 9.76
C TYR A 311 2.45 -5.45 8.77
N VAL A 312 1.33 -6.03 8.38
CA VAL A 312 0.20 -5.37 7.72
C VAL A 312 -1.06 -5.65 8.54
N ARG A 313 -1.80 -4.60 8.90
CA ARG A 313 -3.03 -4.69 9.69
C ARG A 313 -4.13 -3.85 9.08
N ILE A 314 -5.30 -4.45 8.89
CA ILE A 314 -6.47 -3.78 8.33
C ILE A 314 -7.59 -3.81 9.37
N TYR A 315 -8.12 -2.63 9.66
CA TYR A 315 -9.21 -2.44 10.62
C TYR A 315 -10.42 -1.87 9.90
N GLN A 316 -11.59 -2.29 10.30
CA GLN A 316 -12.85 -1.68 9.88
C GLN A 316 -13.53 -0.98 11.05
N CYS A 317 -14.29 0.08 10.74
CA CYS A 317 -15.03 0.80 11.76
C CYS A 317 -16.23 0.00 12.23
N SER A 318 -16.23 -0.40 13.51
CA SER A 318 -17.33 -1.17 14.12
C SER A 318 -18.59 -0.33 14.40
N VAL A 319 -18.47 1.00 14.30
CA VAL A 319 -19.59 1.93 14.49
C VAL A 319 -20.48 1.97 13.25
N ASP A 320 -19.87 2.08 12.07
CA ASP A 320 -20.57 2.06 10.78
C ASP A 320 -19.70 1.40 9.72
N LEU A 321 -20.01 0.16 9.37
CA LEU A 321 -19.28 -0.63 8.37
C LEU A 321 -19.54 -0.16 6.93
N GLU A 322 -20.68 0.50 6.67
CA GLU A 322 -21.05 0.91 5.31
C GLU A 322 -20.30 2.17 4.88
N THR A 323 -20.14 3.11 5.80
CA THR A 323 -19.52 4.40 5.51
C THR A 323 -18.12 4.53 6.10
N GLY A 324 -17.70 3.63 6.99
CA GLY A 324 -16.44 3.71 7.72
C GLY A 324 -16.41 4.80 8.79
N LYS A 325 -17.51 5.56 8.98
CA LYS A 325 -17.56 6.73 9.85
C LYS A 325 -17.71 6.40 11.33
N GLY A 326 -17.18 7.29 12.14
CA GLY A 326 -17.33 7.25 13.60
C GLY A 326 -16.16 6.59 14.34
N CYS A 327 -15.11 6.17 13.64
CA CYS A 327 -13.91 5.59 14.23
C CYS A 327 -12.65 6.42 13.98
N ALA A 328 -12.70 7.37 13.06
CA ALA A 328 -11.54 8.18 12.71
C ALA A 328 -10.94 8.88 13.93
N THR A 329 -9.62 8.87 14.00
CA THR A 329 -8.87 9.59 15.02
C THR A 329 -9.16 11.09 14.92
N PRO A 330 -9.32 11.83 16.04
CA PRO A 330 -9.49 13.28 15.96
C PRO A 330 -8.39 13.92 15.10
N ALA A 331 -8.80 14.79 14.17
CA ALA A 331 -7.86 15.46 13.28
C ALA A 331 -6.83 16.28 14.10
N SER A 332 -5.58 16.27 13.65
CA SER A 332 -4.56 17.17 14.17
C SER A 332 -4.76 18.57 13.60
N ASP A 333 -4.63 19.59 14.42
CA ASP A 333 -4.65 20.99 13.97
C ASP A 333 -3.43 21.31 13.06
N ASP A 334 -2.38 20.49 13.12
CA ASP A 334 -1.15 20.65 12.33
C ASP A 334 -1.19 19.90 10.98
N ALA A 335 -2.20 19.05 10.76
CA ALA A 335 -2.34 18.32 9.52
C ALA A 335 -2.77 19.24 8.36
N VAL A 336 -2.14 19.05 7.21
CA VAL A 336 -2.50 19.79 6.00
C VAL A 336 -3.81 19.24 5.44
N THR A 337 -4.76 20.13 5.14
CA THR A 337 -5.92 19.76 4.32
C THR A 337 -5.59 20.02 2.86
N ASN A 338 -5.47 18.94 2.08
CA ASN A 338 -5.28 19.04 0.65
C ASN A 338 -6.62 19.28 -0.03
N GLU A 339 -6.73 20.40 -0.74
CA GLU A 339 -7.97 20.77 -1.45
C GLU A 339 -8.18 19.95 -2.72
N GLY A 340 -7.17 19.17 -3.14
CA GLY A 340 -7.23 18.34 -4.34
C GLY A 340 -7.37 19.16 -5.62
N VAL A 341 -7.95 18.53 -6.64
CA VAL A 341 -8.24 19.17 -7.93
C VAL A 341 -9.74 19.27 -8.12
N VAL A 342 -10.25 20.49 -8.19
CA VAL A 342 -11.68 20.73 -8.38
C VAL A 342 -12.18 20.08 -9.66
N GLU A 343 -13.31 19.38 -9.57
CA GLU A 343 -13.98 18.78 -10.72
C GLU A 343 -14.24 19.87 -11.80
N PRO A 344 -13.74 19.67 -13.04
CA PRO A 344 -14.03 20.60 -14.11
C PRO A 344 -15.52 20.56 -14.48
N ASP A 345 -16.08 21.71 -14.88
CA ASP A 345 -17.45 21.78 -15.37
C ASP A 345 -17.68 20.68 -16.40
N PHE A 346 -18.53 19.72 -16.06
CA PHE A 346 -18.89 18.64 -16.98
C PHE A 346 -19.86 19.21 -18.02
N PRO A 347 -19.53 19.18 -19.32
CA PRO A 347 -20.45 19.64 -20.33
C PRO A 347 -21.71 18.79 -20.32
N LYS A 348 -22.83 19.33 -19.86
CA LYS A 348 -24.12 18.65 -19.75
C LYS A 348 -24.68 18.17 -21.09
N GLU A 349 -24.15 18.63 -22.22
CA GLU A 349 -24.42 18.14 -23.57
C GLU A 349 -23.18 18.47 -24.44
N VAL A 350 -22.40 17.46 -24.79
CA VAL A 350 -21.43 17.63 -25.88
C VAL A 350 -22.18 17.45 -27.20
N ASP A 351 -22.31 18.55 -27.97
CA ASP A 351 -22.72 18.44 -29.36
C ASP A 351 -21.64 17.67 -30.14
N LEU A 352 -21.82 16.36 -30.25
CA LEU A 352 -20.91 15.47 -30.93
C LEU A 352 -20.79 15.75 -32.44
N SER A 353 -21.59 16.65 -33.00
CA SER A 353 -21.54 17.02 -34.40
C SER A 353 -20.32 17.88 -34.79
N ALA A 354 -19.59 18.41 -33.79
CA ALA A 354 -18.42 19.27 -33.99
C ALA A 354 -17.06 18.57 -33.73
N MET A 355 -17.04 17.34 -33.26
CA MET A 355 -15.81 16.58 -32.98
C MET A 355 -15.49 15.58 -34.08
N SER A 356 -14.61 15.96 -35.00
CA SER A 356 -13.89 15.00 -35.82
C SER A 356 -12.82 14.34 -34.94
N LEU A 357 -13.16 13.18 -34.36
CA LEU A 357 -12.20 12.34 -33.64
C LEU A 357 -11.20 11.75 -34.62
N PRO A 358 -9.90 11.81 -34.38
CA PRO A 358 -8.98 10.90 -35.01
C PRO A 358 -9.31 9.50 -34.51
N LEU A 359 -9.59 8.59 -35.44
CA LEU A 359 -9.70 7.16 -35.20
C LEU A 359 -8.36 6.67 -34.61
N PHE A 360 -8.31 6.47 -33.32
CA PHE A 360 -7.27 5.64 -32.73
C PHE A 360 -7.74 4.19 -32.74
N ALA A 361 -6.95 3.38 -33.43
CA ALA A 361 -7.15 1.96 -33.52
C ALA A 361 -7.17 1.34 -32.11
N SER A 362 -8.11 0.43 -31.92
CA SER A 362 -8.20 -0.47 -30.78
C SER A 362 -6.90 -1.28 -30.66
N GLY A 363 -6.16 -1.07 -29.60
CA GLY A 363 -4.96 -1.82 -29.26
C GLY A 363 -4.04 -0.93 -28.46
N ASP A 364 -4.15 -1.03 -27.15
CA ASP A 364 -3.11 -0.87 -26.14
C ASP A 364 -3.78 -0.47 -24.83
N LEU A 365 -4.03 -1.51 -24.01
CA LEU A 365 -4.18 -1.40 -22.56
C LEU A 365 -2.90 -1.93 -21.94
#